data_9a445f0caeabd02867f4140a3b4ac12d
#
_entry.id   9a445f0caeabd02867f4140a3b4ac12d
#
_cell.length_a   1.000
_cell.length_b   1.000
_cell.length_c   1.000
_cell.angle_alpha   90.00
_cell.angle_beta   90.00
_cell.angle_gamma   90.00
#
_symmetry.space_group_name_H-M   'P 1'
#
loop_
_entity.id
_entity.type
_entity.pdbx_description
1 polymer ?
#
loop_
_entity_poly.entity_id
_entity_poly.type
_entity_poly.pdbx_seq_one_letter_code
_entity_poly.pdbx_strand_id
1 'polypeptide(L)'
;MSRIGRMPIAIPAGVTVTIAENNVVTVKGPKGELVRELPVEMEIKEEAGQIVVTRPNDLKRMKSLHGLTRTLIFNMVQGVTAGYEKKLEVNGVGYRAAKAGKKLTLSLGYSHPVEMEDPEGIETVLEGQNIIIVKGIDKEKVGQYAAEIRSKREPEPYKGKGIKYADEVIRRKVGKTGKK
;
A
#
# COMPACT_ATOMS: atom_id res chain seq x y z
N MET A 1 18.06 20.22 -3.38
CA MET A 1 17.07 20.06 -4.47
C MET A 1 16.34 18.74 -4.33
N SER A 2 15.01 18.67 -4.59
CA SER A 2 14.27 17.39 -4.56
C SER A 2 14.56 16.61 -5.85
N ARG A 3 15.34 15.54 -5.80
CA ARG A 3 15.60 14.67 -6.96
C ARG A 3 14.30 14.01 -7.45
N ILE A 4 13.46 13.54 -6.52
CA ILE A 4 12.19 12.86 -6.83
C ILE A 4 11.18 13.83 -7.45
N GLY A 5 10.99 15.01 -6.88
CA GLY A 5 10.00 15.97 -7.37
C GLY A 5 10.21 16.43 -8.82
N ARG A 6 11.46 16.49 -9.27
CA ARG A 6 11.81 16.90 -10.63
C ARG A 6 11.65 15.82 -11.71
N MET A 7 11.48 14.57 -11.30
CA MET A 7 11.34 13.48 -12.25
C MET A 7 9.95 13.54 -12.91
N PRO A 8 9.85 13.69 -14.23
CA PRO A 8 8.57 13.64 -14.92
C PRO A 8 7.90 12.27 -14.71
N ILE A 9 6.60 12.24 -14.84
CA ILE A 9 5.80 11.02 -14.74
C ILE A 9 5.25 10.73 -16.13
N ALA A 10 5.74 9.68 -16.78
CA ALA A 10 5.20 9.23 -18.05
C ALA A 10 3.75 8.73 -17.87
N ILE A 11 2.86 9.12 -18.77
CA ILE A 11 1.49 8.62 -18.84
C ILE A 11 1.49 7.40 -19.76
N PRO A 12 1.24 6.17 -19.23
CA PRO A 12 1.20 4.98 -20.07
C PRO A 12 0.00 5.00 -21.02
N ALA A 13 0.08 4.25 -22.11
CA ALA A 13 -1.03 4.08 -23.03
C ALA A 13 -2.26 3.50 -22.30
N GLY A 14 -3.44 4.09 -22.53
CA GLY A 14 -4.68 3.69 -21.87
C GLY A 14 -4.91 4.32 -20.49
N VAL A 15 -4.04 5.25 -20.06
CA VAL A 15 -4.26 6.06 -18.86
C VAL A 15 -4.59 7.49 -19.26
N THR A 16 -5.61 8.04 -18.66
CA THR A 16 -6.00 9.46 -18.80
C THR A 16 -5.83 10.16 -17.46
N VAL A 17 -5.20 11.32 -17.47
CA VAL A 17 -5.04 12.15 -16.28
C VAL A 17 -5.78 13.46 -16.51
N THR A 18 -6.62 13.84 -15.59
CA THR A 18 -7.35 15.11 -15.62
C THR A 18 -6.98 15.90 -14.38
N ILE A 19 -6.59 17.15 -14.57
CA ILE A 19 -6.23 18.09 -13.50
C ILE A 19 -7.33 19.13 -13.46
N ALA A 20 -8.14 19.12 -12.40
CA ALA A 20 -9.19 20.10 -12.17
C ALA A 20 -8.69 21.26 -11.30
N GLU A 21 -9.55 22.26 -11.07
CA GLU A 21 -9.29 23.36 -10.15
C GLU A 21 -8.91 22.86 -8.76
N ASN A 22 -8.12 23.63 -8.03
CA ASN A 22 -7.60 23.30 -6.69
C ASN A 22 -6.73 22.02 -6.64
N ASN A 23 -6.07 21.65 -7.76
CA ASN A 23 -5.21 20.47 -7.86
C ASN A 23 -5.92 19.15 -7.51
N VAL A 24 -7.21 19.05 -7.83
CA VAL A 24 -7.90 17.76 -7.81
C VAL A 24 -7.47 16.97 -9.04
N VAL A 25 -6.70 15.91 -8.83
CA VAL A 25 -6.19 15.07 -9.91
C VAL A 25 -7.00 13.79 -9.98
N THR A 26 -7.54 13.51 -11.16
CA THR A 26 -8.25 12.27 -11.50
C THR A 26 -7.40 11.46 -12.46
N VAL A 27 -7.12 10.23 -12.11
CA VAL A 27 -6.35 9.29 -12.95
C VAL A 27 -7.22 8.10 -13.27
N LYS A 28 -7.51 7.89 -14.54
CA LYS A 28 -8.33 6.77 -15.04
C LYS A 28 -7.49 5.83 -15.88
N GLY A 29 -7.58 4.55 -15.62
CA GLY A 29 -6.83 3.51 -16.32
C GLY A 29 -7.59 2.19 -16.43
N PRO A 30 -6.93 1.13 -16.93
CA PRO A 30 -7.57 -0.16 -17.20
C PRO A 30 -8.11 -0.86 -15.94
N LYS A 31 -7.55 -0.57 -14.75
CA LYS A 31 -7.98 -1.20 -13.48
C LYS A 31 -8.98 -0.37 -12.69
N GLY A 32 -9.26 0.86 -13.09
CA GLY A 32 -10.22 1.73 -12.43
C GLY A 32 -9.82 3.19 -12.46
N GLU A 33 -10.41 3.95 -11.57
CA GLU A 33 -10.23 5.40 -11.45
C GLU A 33 -9.87 5.77 -10.02
N LEU A 34 -8.93 6.69 -9.86
CA LEU A 34 -8.55 7.28 -8.59
C LEU A 34 -8.66 8.80 -8.67
N VAL A 35 -9.24 9.40 -7.64
CA VAL A 35 -9.37 10.85 -7.50
C VAL A 35 -8.66 11.27 -6.20
N ARG A 36 -7.87 12.33 -6.26
CA ARG A 36 -7.18 12.83 -5.08
C ARG A 36 -6.98 14.34 -5.14
N GLU A 37 -7.23 14.98 -4.01
CA GLU A 37 -6.88 16.39 -3.79
C GLU A 37 -5.39 16.47 -3.41
N LEU A 38 -4.66 17.34 -4.11
CA LEU A 38 -3.24 17.58 -3.90
C LEU A 38 -2.99 19.01 -3.41
N PRO A 39 -1.83 19.27 -2.78
CA PRO A 39 -1.51 20.60 -2.28
C PRO A 39 -1.63 21.67 -3.37
N VAL A 40 -2.42 22.71 -3.11
CA VAL A 40 -2.72 23.80 -4.06
C VAL A 40 -1.47 24.64 -4.37
N GLU A 41 -0.48 24.60 -3.47
CA GLU A 41 0.78 25.34 -3.63
C GLU A 41 1.67 24.79 -4.74
N MET A 42 1.41 23.56 -5.18
CA MET A 42 2.17 22.92 -6.28
C MET A 42 1.50 23.19 -7.62
N GLU A 43 2.29 23.46 -8.62
CA GLU A 43 1.81 23.59 -9.99
C GLU A 43 2.01 22.25 -10.70
N ILE A 44 0.91 21.70 -11.23
CA ILE A 44 0.88 20.40 -11.91
C ILE A 44 0.48 20.64 -13.35
N LYS A 45 1.35 20.23 -14.30
CA LYS A 45 1.11 20.40 -15.73
C LYS A 45 1.33 19.08 -16.48
N GLU A 46 0.57 18.92 -17.54
CA GLU A 46 0.82 17.88 -18.53
C GLU A 46 1.59 18.47 -19.71
N GLU A 47 2.76 17.93 -19.99
CA GLU A 47 3.63 18.36 -21.08
C GLU A 47 4.11 17.12 -21.86
N ALA A 48 3.84 17.09 -23.15
CA ALA A 48 4.30 16.02 -24.05
C ALA A 48 4.00 14.57 -23.57
N GLY A 49 2.80 14.34 -23.00
CA GLY A 49 2.40 13.03 -22.48
C GLY A 49 3.08 12.64 -21.15
N GLN A 50 3.61 13.63 -20.45
CA GLN A 50 4.21 13.47 -19.12
C GLN A 50 3.63 14.49 -18.16
N ILE A 51 3.54 14.13 -16.88
CA ILE A 51 3.15 15.06 -15.82
C ILE A 51 4.40 15.61 -15.17
N VAL A 52 4.48 16.94 -15.13
CA VAL A 52 5.54 17.68 -14.47
C VAL A 52 4.94 18.43 -13.28
N VAL A 53 5.59 18.32 -12.13
CA VAL A 53 5.23 19.05 -10.92
C VAL A 53 6.28 20.10 -10.66
N THR A 54 5.85 21.35 -10.47
CA THR A 54 6.75 22.46 -10.11
C THR A 54 6.36 23.07 -8.76
N ARG A 55 7.29 23.79 -8.14
CA ARG A 55 7.08 24.46 -6.86
C ARG A 55 7.40 25.95 -7.00
N PRO A 56 6.70 26.83 -6.24
CA PRO A 56 6.87 28.28 -6.37
C PRO A 56 8.19 28.80 -5.78
N ASN A 57 8.74 28.13 -4.79
CA ASN A 57 9.96 28.57 -4.09
C ASN A 57 10.72 27.40 -3.44
N ASP A 58 11.87 27.72 -2.83
CA ASP A 58 12.80 26.74 -2.22
C ASP A 58 12.64 26.61 -0.70
N LEU A 59 11.52 27.02 -0.13
CA LEU A 59 11.23 26.82 1.29
C LEU A 59 11.19 25.31 1.62
N LYS A 60 11.56 24.95 2.84
CA LYS A 60 11.61 23.55 3.31
C LYS A 60 10.28 22.83 3.07
N ARG A 61 9.15 23.50 3.40
CA ARG A 61 7.80 22.96 3.15
C ARG A 61 7.56 22.67 1.67
N MET A 62 7.88 23.61 0.76
CA MET A 62 7.67 23.44 -0.68
C MET A 62 8.52 22.30 -1.26
N LYS A 63 9.76 22.14 -0.78
CA LYS A 63 10.61 21.00 -1.14
C LYS A 63 10.00 19.66 -0.74
N SER A 64 9.39 19.59 0.45
CA SER A 64 8.72 18.37 0.94
C SER A 64 7.46 18.07 0.13
N LEU A 65 6.60 19.06 -0.08
CA LEU A 65 5.36 18.92 -0.85
C LEU A 65 5.63 18.54 -2.31
N HIS A 66 6.65 19.12 -2.93
CA HIS A 66 7.05 18.81 -4.31
C HIS A 66 7.31 17.31 -4.53
N GLY A 67 8.13 16.69 -3.67
CA GLY A 67 8.39 15.27 -3.75
C GLY A 67 7.18 14.40 -3.41
N LEU A 68 6.39 14.82 -2.42
CA LEU A 68 5.16 14.13 -2.02
C LEU A 68 4.13 14.12 -3.16
N THR A 69 3.80 15.30 -3.70
CA THR A 69 2.80 15.45 -4.78
C THR A 69 3.17 14.61 -5.99
N ARG A 70 4.44 14.69 -6.43
CA ARG A 70 4.94 13.86 -7.54
C ARG A 70 4.76 12.37 -7.26
N THR A 71 5.10 11.92 -6.05
CA THR A 71 5.01 10.51 -5.66
C THR A 71 3.56 10.03 -5.59
N LEU A 72 2.63 10.86 -5.11
CA LEU A 72 1.22 10.54 -5.05
C LEU A 72 0.62 10.33 -6.45
N ILE A 73 0.89 11.25 -7.39
CA ILE A 73 0.44 11.12 -8.78
C ILE A 73 1.05 9.86 -9.42
N PHE A 74 2.34 9.63 -9.24
CA PHE A 74 3.01 8.43 -9.75
C PHE A 74 2.36 7.14 -9.21
N ASN A 75 2.04 7.11 -7.91
CA ASN A 75 1.36 5.97 -7.30
C ASN A 75 -0.04 5.77 -7.89
N MET A 76 -0.78 6.85 -8.18
CA MET A 76 -2.10 6.75 -8.82
C MET A 76 -1.98 6.16 -10.24
N VAL A 77 -1.06 6.66 -11.05
CA VAL A 77 -0.80 6.16 -12.42
C VAL A 77 -0.42 4.68 -12.39
N GLN A 78 0.50 4.29 -11.52
CA GLN A 78 0.90 2.90 -11.36
C GLN A 78 -0.25 2.03 -10.84
N GLY A 79 -1.05 2.54 -9.91
CA GLY A 79 -2.17 1.82 -9.32
C GLY A 79 -3.25 1.48 -10.34
N VAL A 80 -3.67 2.42 -11.18
CA VAL A 80 -4.68 2.18 -12.21
C VAL A 80 -4.16 1.35 -13.39
N THR A 81 -2.85 1.23 -13.56
CA THR A 81 -2.19 0.44 -14.62
C THR A 81 -1.88 -0.99 -14.16
N ALA A 82 -0.93 -1.13 -13.26
CA ALA A 82 -0.46 -2.42 -12.76
C ALA A 82 -1.23 -2.89 -11.51
N GLY A 83 -1.70 -1.95 -10.70
CA GLY A 83 -2.23 -2.21 -9.36
C GLY A 83 -1.12 -2.39 -8.34
N TYR A 84 -1.53 -2.57 -7.10
CA TYR A 84 -0.64 -2.87 -5.99
C TYR A 84 -1.03 -4.18 -5.34
N GLU A 85 -0.03 -4.89 -4.86
CA GLU A 85 -0.23 -6.07 -4.02
C GLU A 85 0.75 -6.06 -2.84
N LYS A 86 0.29 -6.56 -1.70
CA LYS A 86 1.12 -6.79 -0.53
C LYS A 86 0.88 -8.20 -0.01
N LYS A 87 1.94 -8.99 0.04
CA LYS A 87 1.92 -10.39 0.46
C LYS A 87 2.25 -10.50 1.95
N LEU A 88 1.43 -11.24 2.69
CA LEU A 88 1.58 -11.54 4.10
C LEU A 88 1.69 -13.05 4.30
N GLU A 89 2.51 -13.46 5.26
CA GLU A 89 2.70 -14.86 5.67
C GLU A 89 2.17 -15.06 7.08
N VAL A 90 1.32 -16.06 7.25
CA VAL A 90 0.76 -16.49 8.54
C VAL A 90 1.59 -17.65 9.07
N ASN A 91 2.41 -17.41 10.07
CA ASN A 91 3.32 -18.38 10.65
C ASN A 91 2.86 -18.83 12.04
N GLY A 92 2.76 -20.13 12.26
CA GLY A 92 2.42 -20.69 13.56
C GLY A 92 1.67 -22.02 13.44
N VAL A 93 1.88 -22.93 14.37
CA VAL A 93 1.16 -24.20 14.42
C VAL A 93 -0.32 -23.91 14.71
N GLY A 94 -1.21 -24.38 13.82
CA GLY A 94 -2.64 -24.16 13.92
C GLY A 94 -3.11 -22.76 13.45
N TYR A 95 -2.19 -21.90 13.01
CA TYR A 95 -2.55 -20.62 12.41
C TYR A 95 -2.98 -20.83 10.96
N ARG A 96 -4.10 -20.23 10.57
CA ARG A 96 -4.62 -20.35 9.21
C ARG A 96 -5.50 -19.15 8.87
N ALA A 97 -5.58 -18.87 7.58
CA ALA A 97 -6.49 -17.91 6.99
C ALA A 97 -7.52 -18.65 6.12
N ALA A 98 -8.77 -18.22 6.16
CA ALA A 98 -9.85 -18.67 5.30
C ALA A 98 -10.58 -17.45 4.77
N LYS A 99 -11.11 -17.52 3.55
CA LYS A 99 -11.88 -16.44 2.93
C LYS A 99 -13.21 -16.95 2.41
N ALA A 100 -14.27 -16.22 2.69
CA ALA A 100 -15.61 -16.45 2.17
C ALA A 100 -16.18 -15.12 1.64
N GLY A 101 -16.19 -14.97 0.31
CA GLY A 101 -16.58 -13.71 -0.33
C GLY A 101 -15.63 -12.56 0.08
N LYS A 102 -16.16 -11.51 0.70
CA LYS A 102 -15.38 -10.38 1.23
C LYS A 102 -14.87 -10.59 2.65
N LYS A 103 -15.28 -11.66 3.32
CA LYS A 103 -14.96 -11.93 4.72
C LYS A 103 -13.68 -12.76 4.82
N LEU A 104 -12.66 -12.22 5.46
CA LEU A 104 -11.40 -12.87 5.80
C LEU A 104 -11.48 -13.35 7.27
N THR A 105 -11.32 -14.64 7.50
CA THR A 105 -11.34 -15.26 8.83
C THR A 105 -9.94 -15.78 9.17
N LEU A 106 -9.39 -15.33 10.29
CA LEU A 106 -8.04 -15.64 10.75
C LEU A 106 -8.10 -16.45 12.04
N SER A 107 -7.58 -17.66 12.03
CA SER A 107 -7.35 -18.46 13.23
C SER A 107 -5.91 -18.24 13.70
N LEU A 108 -5.74 -17.48 14.78
CA LEU A 108 -4.42 -16.99 15.25
C LEU A 108 -4.10 -17.43 16.69
N GLY A 109 -4.71 -18.53 17.16
CA GLY A 109 -4.49 -19.04 18.51
C GLY A 109 -5.21 -18.24 19.61
N TYR A 110 -6.24 -17.48 19.25
CA TYR A 110 -7.21 -16.90 20.16
C TYR A 110 -8.37 -17.87 20.43
N SER A 111 -9.15 -17.63 21.47
CA SER A 111 -10.35 -18.43 21.81
C SER A 111 -11.45 -18.34 20.72
N HIS A 112 -11.44 -17.31 19.90
CA HIS A 112 -12.35 -17.08 18.78
C HIS A 112 -11.56 -16.67 17.54
N PRO A 113 -12.05 -16.94 16.32
CA PRO A 113 -11.43 -16.47 15.10
C PRO A 113 -11.56 -14.94 15.00
N VAL A 114 -10.58 -14.32 14.38
CA VAL A 114 -10.62 -12.90 14.03
C VAL A 114 -11.23 -12.76 12.64
N GLU A 115 -12.29 -11.99 12.53
CA GLU A 115 -13.00 -11.75 11.30
C GLU A 115 -12.74 -10.31 10.82
N MET A 116 -12.46 -10.16 9.54
CA MET A 116 -12.23 -8.88 8.87
C MET A 116 -12.98 -8.86 7.54
N GLU A 117 -13.44 -7.70 7.12
CA GLU A 117 -14.06 -7.53 5.81
C GLU A 117 -13.15 -6.71 4.90
N ASP A 118 -13.06 -7.11 3.64
CA ASP A 118 -12.29 -6.36 2.65
C ASP A 118 -12.95 -4.98 2.43
N PRO A 119 -12.20 -3.88 2.65
CA PRO A 119 -12.72 -2.54 2.40
C PRO A 119 -12.92 -2.29 0.90
N GLU A 120 -13.66 -1.25 0.57
CA GLU A 120 -13.95 -0.89 -0.81
C GLU A 120 -12.68 -0.61 -1.62
N GLY A 121 -12.58 -1.25 -2.80
CA GLY A 121 -11.41 -1.15 -3.68
C GLY A 121 -10.24 -2.05 -3.30
N ILE A 122 -10.41 -2.92 -2.30
CA ILE A 122 -9.43 -3.93 -1.89
C ILE A 122 -10.00 -5.33 -2.12
N GLU A 123 -9.14 -6.20 -2.59
CA GLU A 123 -9.42 -7.63 -2.73
C GLU A 123 -8.32 -8.43 -2.02
N THR A 124 -8.72 -9.34 -1.16
CA THR A 124 -7.82 -10.29 -0.53
C THR A 124 -7.85 -11.62 -1.28
N VAL A 125 -6.72 -12.18 -1.59
CA VAL A 125 -6.58 -13.51 -2.21
C VAL A 125 -5.75 -14.39 -1.29
N LEU A 126 -6.13 -15.66 -1.13
CA LEU A 126 -5.35 -16.62 -0.37
C LEU A 126 -4.60 -17.57 -1.31
N GLU A 127 -3.30 -17.74 -1.06
CA GLU A 127 -2.50 -18.82 -1.62
C GLU A 127 -2.31 -19.89 -0.53
N GLY A 128 -3.18 -20.90 -0.55
CA GLY A 128 -3.27 -21.89 0.54
C GLY A 128 -3.88 -21.30 1.81
N GLN A 129 -3.47 -21.80 2.98
CA GLN A 129 -4.01 -21.36 4.28
C GLN A 129 -3.09 -20.37 5.02
N ASN A 130 -1.89 -20.15 4.49
CA ASN A 130 -0.83 -19.43 5.21
C ASN A 130 -0.33 -18.18 4.50
N ILE A 131 -0.82 -17.89 3.31
CA ILE A 131 -0.40 -16.73 2.53
C ILE A 131 -1.63 -15.90 2.18
N ILE A 132 -1.56 -14.63 2.52
CA ILE A 132 -2.60 -13.63 2.25
C ILE A 132 -2.01 -12.59 1.31
N ILE A 133 -2.66 -12.36 0.17
CA ILE A 133 -2.28 -11.32 -0.78
C ILE A 133 -3.38 -10.27 -0.78
N VAL A 134 -3.03 -9.06 -0.38
CA VAL A 134 -3.91 -7.89 -0.42
C VAL A 134 -3.66 -7.15 -1.72
N LYS A 135 -4.69 -7.01 -2.55
CA LYS A 135 -4.63 -6.34 -3.86
C LYS A 135 -5.55 -5.13 -3.91
N GLY A 136 -5.15 -4.12 -4.69
CA GLY A 136 -5.97 -2.94 -4.93
C GLY A 136 -5.29 -1.94 -5.86
N ILE A 137 -6.04 -0.93 -6.25
CA ILE A 137 -5.54 0.15 -7.10
C ILE A 137 -4.89 1.27 -6.28
N ASP A 138 -5.32 1.45 -5.02
CA ASP A 138 -4.79 2.48 -4.12
C ASP A 138 -3.71 1.91 -3.20
N LYS A 139 -2.49 2.39 -3.37
CA LYS A 139 -1.33 1.98 -2.57
C LYS A 139 -1.52 2.20 -1.07
N GLU A 140 -2.17 3.30 -0.69
CA GLU A 140 -2.40 3.62 0.73
C GLU A 140 -3.39 2.64 1.36
N LYS A 141 -4.53 2.39 0.68
CA LYS A 141 -5.54 1.43 1.16
C LYS A 141 -4.97 0.01 1.26
N VAL A 142 -4.21 -0.43 0.23
CA VAL A 142 -3.53 -1.74 0.25
C VAL A 142 -2.55 -1.84 1.42
N GLY A 143 -1.73 -0.81 1.63
CA GLY A 143 -0.76 -0.77 2.72
C GLY A 143 -1.42 -0.73 4.09
N GLN A 144 -2.44 0.09 4.26
CA GLN A 144 -3.20 0.23 5.50
C GLN A 144 -3.88 -1.10 5.89
N TYR A 145 -4.62 -1.71 4.97
CA TYR A 145 -5.31 -2.96 5.24
C TYR A 145 -4.35 -4.12 5.53
N ALA A 146 -3.23 -4.20 4.79
CA ALA A 146 -2.18 -5.17 5.09
C ALA A 146 -1.58 -4.97 6.49
N ALA A 147 -1.39 -3.72 6.94
CA ALA A 147 -0.91 -3.42 8.28
C ALA A 147 -1.96 -3.80 9.35
N GLU A 148 -3.23 -3.58 9.09
CA GLU A 148 -4.32 -3.98 9.98
C GLU A 148 -4.40 -5.50 10.16
N ILE A 149 -4.26 -6.28 9.06
CA ILE A 149 -4.17 -7.74 9.12
C ILE A 149 -2.96 -8.16 9.96
N ARG A 150 -1.79 -7.57 9.71
CA ARG A 150 -0.56 -7.89 10.46
C ARG A 150 -0.71 -7.57 11.95
N SER A 151 -1.34 -6.46 12.30
CA SER A 151 -1.54 -6.03 13.70
C SER A 151 -2.42 -6.98 14.52
N LYS A 152 -3.27 -7.82 13.87
CA LYS A 152 -4.10 -8.80 14.58
C LYS A 152 -3.26 -9.83 15.34
N ARG A 153 -2.07 -10.16 14.83
CA ARG A 153 -1.09 -10.99 15.54
C ARG A 153 0.31 -10.71 14.98
N GLU A 154 1.00 -9.77 15.59
CA GLU A 154 2.37 -9.42 15.18
C GLU A 154 3.34 -10.58 15.39
N PRO A 155 4.38 -10.72 14.55
CA PRO A 155 5.34 -11.80 14.67
C PRO A 155 6.16 -11.65 15.96
N GLU A 156 6.23 -12.71 16.74
CA GLU A 156 6.98 -12.73 17.99
C GLU A 156 8.47 -13.03 17.74
N PRO A 157 9.37 -12.50 18.59
CA PRO A 157 10.82 -12.57 18.32
C PRO A 157 11.48 -13.91 18.62
N TYR A 158 10.79 -14.89 19.23
CA TYR A 158 11.41 -16.16 19.61
C TYR A 158 11.23 -17.25 18.57
N LYS A 159 9.98 -17.64 18.30
CA LYS A 159 9.64 -18.67 17.31
C LYS A 159 9.17 -18.07 15.98
N GLY A 160 8.92 -16.76 15.93
CA GLY A 160 8.45 -16.05 14.74
C GLY A 160 6.98 -16.33 14.42
N LYS A 161 6.17 -16.75 15.42
CA LYS A 161 4.72 -16.94 15.24
C LYS A 161 4.03 -15.59 15.08
N GLY A 162 3.12 -15.51 14.14
CA GLY A 162 2.36 -14.31 13.85
C GLY A 162 2.23 -14.07 12.35
N ILE A 163 1.71 -12.93 11.99
CA ILE A 163 1.56 -12.47 10.61
C ILE A 163 2.69 -11.49 10.30
N LYS A 164 3.47 -11.76 9.28
CA LYS A 164 4.55 -10.88 8.81
C LYS A 164 4.37 -10.54 7.34
N TYR A 165 5.00 -9.47 6.86
CA TYR A 165 5.15 -9.26 5.41
C TYR A 165 6.10 -10.32 4.82
N ALA A 166 5.90 -10.70 3.57
CA ALA A 166 6.76 -11.68 2.90
C ALA A 166 8.23 -11.23 2.85
N ASP A 167 8.46 -9.93 2.72
CA ASP A 167 9.77 -9.29 2.69
C ASP A 167 10.32 -8.92 4.08
N GLU A 168 9.57 -9.18 5.17
CA GLU A 168 9.96 -8.84 6.53
C GLU A 168 10.86 -9.91 7.14
N VAL A 169 12.04 -9.49 7.60
CA VAL A 169 12.98 -10.36 8.33
C VAL A 169 12.83 -10.10 9.83
N ILE A 170 12.35 -11.12 10.57
CA ILE A 170 12.17 -11.02 12.01
C ILE A 170 13.50 -11.30 12.71
N ARG A 171 14.03 -10.30 13.43
CA ARG A 171 15.21 -10.48 14.28
C ARG A 171 14.86 -11.37 15.48
N ARG A 172 15.27 -12.63 15.42
CA ARG A 172 15.00 -13.61 16.47
C ARG A 172 15.92 -13.38 17.68
N LYS A 173 15.36 -13.58 18.86
CA LYS A 173 16.07 -13.59 20.14
C LYS A 173 16.24 -15.04 20.61
N VAL A 174 17.35 -15.32 21.28
CA VAL A 174 17.56 -16.60 21.96
C VAL A 174 16.74 -16.58 23.26
N GLY A 175 15.88 -17.58 23.45
CA GLY A 175 15.12 -17.75 24.69
C GLY A 175 16.05 -18.04 25.88
N LYS A 176 15.53 -17.92 27.10
CA LYS A 176 16.26 -18.32 28.31
C LYS A 176 16.62 -19.80 28.22
N THR A 177 17.89 -20.12 28.06
CA THR A 177 18.39 -21.49 28.24
C THR A 177 18.39 -21.77 29.74
N GLY A 178 17.51 -22.65 30.18
CA GLY A 178 17.57 -23.13 31.56
C GLY A 178 18.97 -23.73 31.78
N LYS A 179 19.74 -23.19 32.72
CA LYS A 179 20.90 -23.90 33.25
C LYS A 179 20.36 -25.22 33.83
N LYS A 180 20.80 -26.35 33.25
CA LYS A 180 20.80 -27.62 33.97
C LYS A 180 21.80 -27.54 35.09
#